data_4212d8c291d23bc43704385c0245a9a1
#
_entry.id   4212d8c291d23bc43704385c0245a9a1
#
_cell.length_a   1.000
_cell.length_b   1.000
_cell.length_c   1.000
_cell.angle_alpha   90.00
_cell.angle_beta   90.00
_cell.angle_gamma   90.00
#
_symmetry.space_group_name_H-M   'P 1'
#
loop_
_entity.id
_entity.type
_entity.pdbx_description
1 polymer ?
#
loop_
_entity_poly.entity_id
_entity_poly.type
_entity_poly.pdbx_seq_one_letter_code
_entity_poly.pdbx_strand_id
1 'polypeptide(L)'
;MSVNNQQWFGLPLNLIWGYVAIAVFMTGDGFELAFLSHYIKELGFSPAQASFAFTLYGLAAALSAWVSGVVAEIITPRKTMFIGFVLWCVFHVLFLVFGLGRANYALILLFYGIRGLAYPLFLYSFIVAIIHNVRSDSSSSALGWFWAVYSVGIGVFGSYIPSFTIPHIGEMGTLWLALAFCVTGGLIALAALRNTETPRHMQNLTTREKFSELGRAVTLIYTNRSIMLSSIVRIINTLSLFGFAVVMPMMFVD
;
A
#
# COMPACT_ATOMS: atom_id res chain seq x y z
N MET A 1 21.43 5.66 23.96
CA MET A 1 22.24 5.30 22.78
C MET A 1 21.99 6.35 21.72
N SER A 2 23.04 7.03 21.22
CA SER A 2 22.90 8.03 20.18
C SER A 2 22.42 7.34 18.89
N VAL A 3 21.22 7.66 18.46
CA VAL A 3 20.74 7.28 17.12
C VAL A 3 21.75 7.86 16.13
N ASN A 4 22.42 6.99 15.39
CA ASN A 4 23.40 7.39 14.38
C ASN A 4 22.65 8.10 13.24
N ASN A 5 22.55 9.42 13.35
CA ASN A 5 21.70 10.28 12.52
C ASN A 5 22.40 10.67 11.21
N GLN A 6 23.05 9.73 10.54
CA GLN A 6 23.56 9.97 9.20
C GLN A 6 22.37 10.11 8.24
N GLN A 7 22.26 11.27 7.64
CA GLN A 7 21.25 11.58 6.64
C GLN A 7 21.93 11.96 5.32
N TRP A 8 21.35 11.50 4.23
CA TRP A 8 21.78 11.91 2.89
C TRP A 8 20.59 12.64 2.22
N PHE A 9 20.72 13.96 2.02
CA PHE A 9 19.61 14.81 1.54
C PHE A 9 18.30 14.59 2.31
N GLY A 10 18.38 14.46 3.64
CA GLY A 10 17.24 14.23 4.51
C GLY A 10 16.69 12.79 4.51
N LEU A 11 17.28 11.87 3.73
CA LEU A 11 16.98 10.45 3.78
C LEU A 11 17.68 9.81 4.99
N PRO A 12 16.97 9.22 5.94
CA PRO A 12 17.58 8.57 7.09
C PRO A 12 18.25 7.24 6.68
N LEU A 13 19.58 7.18 6.73
CA LEU A 13 20.35 6.02 6.26
C LEU A 13 20.09 4.75 7.09
N ASN A 14 19.72 4.89 8.36
CA ASN A 14 19.33 3.78 9.23
C ASN A 14 18.04 3.08 8.78
N LEU A 15 17.20 3.75 7.98
CA LEU A 15 15.95 3.21 7.44
C LEU A 15 16.00 2.94 5.93
N ILE A 16 17.17 3.08 5.28
CA ILE A 16 17.29 3.00 3.82
C ILE A 16 16.73 1.70 3.23
N TRP A 17 16.96 0.58 3.89
CA TRP A 17 16.42 -0.71 3.47
C TRP A 17 14.89 -0.80 3.60
N GLY A 18 14.31 -0.03 4.52
CA GLY A 18 12.85 0.14 4.59
C GLY A 18 12.31 0.88 3.37
N TYR A 19 12.98 1.94 2.91
CA TYR A 19 12.60 2.64 1.67
C TYR A 19 12.78 1.76 0.44
N VAL A 20 13.86 1.00 0.34
CA VAL A 20 14.06 0.00 -0.73
C VAL A 20 12.93 -1.04 -0.71
N ALA A 21 12.58 -1.54 0.48
CA ALA A 21 11.49 -2.49 0.64
C ALA A 21 10.15 -1.94 0.14
N ILE A 22 9.83 -0.68 0.49
CA ILE A 22 8.62 0.00 0.01
C ILE A 22 8.65 0.15 -1.51
N ALA A 23 9.77 0.59 -2.10
CA ALA A 23 9.89 0.72 -3.54
C ALA A 23 9.64 -0.61 -4.25
N VAL A 24 10.27 -1.71 -3.79
CA VAL A 24 10.13 -3.04 -4.38
C VAL A 24 8.71 -3.59 -4.20
N PHE A 25 8.14 -3.49 -3.00
CA PHE A 25 6.78 -3.95 -2.72
C PHE A 25 5.76 -3.20 -3.57
N MET A 26 5.85 -1.87 -3.62
CA MET A 26 4.94 -1.03 -4.39
C MET A 26 5.11 -1.18 -5.90
N THR A 27 6.28 -1.61 -6.37
CA THR A 27 6.46 -2.01 -7.77
C THR A 27 5.57 -3.21 -8.10
N GLY A 28 5.60 -4.26 -7.27
CA GLY A 28 4.73 -5.43 -7.46
C GLY A 28 3.24 -5.10 -7.32
N ASP A 29 2.86 -4.35 -6.30
CA ASP A 29 1.45 -3.94 -6.09
C ASP A 29 0.93 -3.06 -7.24
N GLY A 30 1.81 -2.28 -7.87
CA GLY A 30 1.47 -1.40 -8.98
C GLY A 30 1.23 -2.10 -10.31
N PHE A 31 1.71 -3.34 -10.52
CA PHE A 31 1.58 -4.04 -11.80
C PHE A 31 0.14 -4.12 -12.29
N GLU A 32 -0.78 -4.39 -11.40
CA GLU A 32 -2.19 -4.55 -11.73
C GLU A 32 -2.87 -3.26 -12.21
N LEU A 33 -2.39 -2.10 -11.80
CA LEU A 33 -2.94 -0.82 -12.25
C LEU A 33 -2.75 -0.60 -13.75
N ALA A 34 -1.75 -1.26 -14.34
CA ALA A 34 -1.44 -1.12 -15.77
C ALA A 34 -2.43 -1.88 -16.66
N PHE A 35 -2.99 -3.03 -16.21
CA PHE A 35 -3.71 -3.91 -17.12
C PHE A 35 -4.85 -4.73 -16.51
N LEU A 36 -4.96 -4.85 -15.19
CA LEU A 36 -5.91 -5.77 -14.55
C LEU A 36 -7.38 -5.48 -14.94
N SER A 37 -7.76 -4.21 -15.12
CA SER A 37 -9.12 -3.86 -15.55
C SER A 37 -9.43 -4.42 -16.94
N HIS A 38 -8.47 -4.37 -17.85
CA HIS A 38 -8.55 -4.97 -19.18
C HIS A 38 -8.59 -6.50 -19.09
N TYR A 39 -7.71 -7.10 -18.33
CA TYR A 39 -7.65 -8.55 -18.15
C TYR A 39 -8.96 -9.13 -17.59
N ILE A 40 -9.60 -8.46 -16.62
CA ILE A 40 -10.93 -8.85 -16.13
C ILE A 40 -11.98 -8.79 -17.26
N LYS A 41 -11.92 -7.78 -18.14
CA LYS A 41 -12.80 -7.67 -19.32
C LYS A 41 -12.56 -8.84 -20.29
N GLU A 42 -11.32 -9.23 -20.55
CA GLU A 42 -10.98 -10.39 -21.41
C GLU A 42 -11.49 -11.73 -20.85
N LEU A 43 -11.60 -11.85 -19.53
CA LEU A 43 -12.24 -13.01 -18.88
C LEU A 43 -13.77 -13.07 -19.08
N GLY A 44 -14.36 -12.13 -19.82
CA GLY A 44 -15.79 -12.08 -20.15
C GLY A 44 -16.65 -11.23 -19.22
N PHE A 45 -16.03 -10.45 -18.32
CA PHE A 45 -16.78 -9.55 -17.43
C PHE A 45 -16.96 -8.17 -18.06
N SER A 46 -18.06 -7.49 -17.67
CA SER A 46 -18.33 -6.13 -18.16
C SER A 46 -17.35 -5.09 -17.60
N PRO A 47 -17.13 -3.95 -18.28
CA PRO A 47 -16.35 -2.84 -17.74
C PRO A 47 -16.85 -2.35 -16.38
N ALA A 48 -18.16 -2.37 -16.14
CA ALA A 48 -18.74 -2.02 -14.84
C ALA A 48 -18.33 -3.01 -13.74
N GLN A 49 -18.28 -4.31 -14.05
CA GLN A 49 -17.81 -5.34 -13.11
C GLN A 49 -16.33 -5.18 -12.80
N ALA A 50 -15.49 -4.91 -13.80
CA ALA A 50 -14.08 -4.61 -13.57
C ALA A 50 -13.90 -3.39 -12.66
N SER A 51 -14.58 -2.28 -12.97
CA SER A 51 -14.53 -1.05 -12.16
C SER A 51 -15.03 -1.28 -10.72
N PHE A 52 -16.07 -2.11 -10.53
CA PHE A 52 -16.60 -2.42 -9.20
C PHE A 52 -15.59 -3.21 -8.35
N ALA A 53 -14.80 -4.11 -8.95
CA ALA A 53 -13.74 -4.81 -8.23
C ALA A 53 -12.70 -3.83 -7.66
N PHE A 54 -12.25 -2.85 -8.45
CA PHE A 54 -11.36 -1.79 -7.98
C PHE A 54 -12.00 -0.89 -6.92
N THR A 55 -13.30 -0.60 -7.05
CA THR A 55 -14.04 0.17 -6.05
C THR A 55 -14.05 -0.55 -4.70
N LEU A 56 -14.34 -1.84 -4.69
CA LEU A 56 -14.36 -2.65 -3.47
C LEU A 56 -12.97 -2.73 -2.83
N TYR A 57 -11.93 -2.94 -3.64
CA TYR A 57 -10.53 -2.87 -3.18
C TYR A 57 -10.21 -1.51 -2.55
N GLY A 58 -10.57 -0.41 -3.23
CA GLY A 58 -10.34 0.95 -2.75
C GLY A 58 -11.06 1.28 -1.43
N LEU A 59 -12.31 0.81 -1.27
CA LEU A 59 -13.06 0.97 -0.01
C LEU A 59 -12.40 0.21 1.14
N ALA A 60 -11.99 -1.04 0.90
CA ALA A 60 -11.26 -1.83 1.88
C ALA A 60 -9.92 -1.16 2.26
N ALA A 61 -9.20 -0.66 1.26
CA ALA A 61 -7.95 0.06 1.46
C ALA A 61 -8.14 1.36 2.27
N ALA A 62 -9.18 2.13 1.99
CA ALA A 62 -9.49 3.35 2.74
C ALA A 62 -9.79 3.04 4.22
N LEU A 63 -10.58 2.01 4.48
CA LEU A 63 -10.85 1.55 5.85
C LEU A 63 -9.56 1.11 6.57
N SER A 64 -8.75 0.30 5.90
CA SER A 64 -7.47 -0.16 6.46
C SER A 64 -6.49 0.98 6.69
N ALA A 65 -6.39 1.94 5.76
CA ALA A 65 -5.54 3.11 5.91
C ALA A 65 -5.87 3.92 7.17
N TRP A 66 -7.16 4.06 7.45
CA TRP A 66 -7.62 4.77 8.66
C TRP A 66 -7.17 4.09 9.94
N VAL A 67 -7.25 2.76 10.03
CA VAL A 67 -6.92 2.03 11.27
C VAL A 67 -5.45 1.63 11.37
N SER A 68 -4.71 1.55 10.25
CA SER A 68 -3.35 0.99 10.20
C SER A 68 -2.35 1.70 11.09
N GLY A 69 -2.42 3.02 11.20
CA GLY A 69 -1.55 3.81 12.08
C GLY A 69 -1.71 3.42 13.55
N VAL A 70 -2.96 3.37 14.03
CA VAL A 70 -3.27 2.97 15.40
C VAL A 70 -2.88 1.52 15.66
N VAL A 71 -3.16 0.62 14.70
CA VAL A 71 -2.75 -0.79 14.82
C VAL A 71 -1.22 -0.90 14.93
N ALA A 72 -0.46 -0.15 14.13
CA ALA A 72 1.00 -0.15 14.18
C ALA A 72 1.55 0.36 15.52
N GLU A 73 0.89 1.32 16.16
CA GLU A 73 1.27 1.80 17.49
C GLU A 73 0.88 0.81 18.61
N ILE A 74 -0.24 0.06 18.45
CA ILE A 74 -0.68 -0.94 19.43
C ILE A 74 0.22 -2.17 19.44
N ILE A 75 0.49 -2.76 18.28
CA ILE A 75 1.19 -4.05 18.16
C ILE A 75 2.61 -3.95 17.65
N THR A 76 3.05 -2.84 17.20
CA THR A 76 4.33 -2.44 16.61
C THR A 76 4.31 -2.34 15.09
N PRO A 77 5.05 -1.38 14.51
CA PRO A 77 5.12 -1.22 13.05
C PRO A 77 5.54 -2.50 12.32
N ARG A 78 6.57 -3.18 12.82
CA ARG A 78 7.09 -4.41 12.23
C ARG A 78 6.04 -5.54 12.19
N LYS A 79 5.31 -5.76 13.28
CA LYS A 79 4.26 -6.79 13.33
C LYS A 79 3.09 -6.45 12.41
N THR A 80 2.69 -5.17 12.36
CA THR A 80 1.61 -4.72 11.48
C THR A 80 2.02 -4.85 10.01
N MET A 81 3.26 -4.51 9.64
CA MET A 81 3.80 -4.77 8.32
C MET A 81 3.80 -6.26 7.97
N PHE A 82 4.18 -7.14 8.92
CA PHE A 82 4.13 -8.58 8.72
C PHE A 82 2.71 -9.08 8.44
N ILE A 83 1.73 -8.62 9.22
CA ILE A 83 0.32 -8.94 8.99
C ILE A 83 -0.13 -8.49 7.60
N GLY A 84 0.14 -7.23 7.24
CA GLY A 84 -0.18 -6.69 5.92
C GLY A 84 0.48 -7.48 4.80
N PHE A 85 1.77 -7.80 4.93
CA PHE A 85 2.52 -8.60 3.97
C PHE A 85 1.93 -10.00 3.76
N VAL A 86 1.68 -10.74 4.85
CA VAL A 86 1.12 -12.09 4.77
C VAL A 86 -0.29 -12.05 4.17
N LEU A 87 -1.12 -11.11 4.61
CA LEU A 87 -2.47 -10.92 4.11
C LEU A 87 -2.45 -10.63 2.61
N TRP A 88 -1.56 -9.73 2.15
CA TRP A 88 -1.40 -9.42 0.73
C TRP A 88 -1.01 -10.65 -0.08
N CYS A 89 0.03 -11.37 0.33
CA CYS A 89 0.52 -12.55 -0.38
C CYS A 89 -0.53 -13.66 -0.46
N VAL A 90 -1.18 -14.00 0.66
CA VAL A 90 -2.18 -15.06 0.73
C VAL A 90 -3.37 -14.73 -0.18
N PHE A 91 -3.95 -13.53 -0.02
CA PHE A 91 -5.13 -13.15 -0.81
C PHE A 91 -4.79 -12.86 -2.26
N HIS A 92 -3.55 -12.48 -2.59
CA HIS A 92 -3.10 -12.39 -3.98
C HIS A 92 -3.06 -13.77 -4.63
N VAL A 93 -2.49 -14.78 -3.98
CA VAL A 93 -2.50 -16.17 -4.49
C VAL A 93 -3.92 -16.70 -4.66
N LEU A 94 -4.79 -16.50 -3.67
CA LEU A 94 -6.19 -16.92 -3.77
C LEU A 94 -6.92 -16.19 -4.92
N PHE A 95 -6.65 -14.91 -5.09
CA PHE A 95 -7.18 -14.10 -6.20
C PHE A 95 -6.73 -14.64 -7.55
N LEU A 96 -5.43 -14.97 -7.72
CA LEU A 96 -4.91 -15.52 -8.98
C LEU A 96 -5.51 -16.91 -9.28
N VAL A 97 -5.46 -17.82 -8.29
CA VAL A 97 -5.83 -19.23 -8.53
C VAL A 97 -7.35 -19.43 -8.63
N PHE A 98 -8.09 -18.85 -7.71
CA PHE A 98 -9.53 -19.12 -7.59
C PHE A 98 -10.40 -18.00 -8.16
N GLY A 99 -9.92 -16.76 -8.16
CA GLY A 99 -10.61 -15.64 -8.78
C GLY A 99 -10.40 -15.60 -10.29
N LEU A 100 -9.24 -15.15 -10.72
CA LEU A 100 -8.91 -14.97 -12.14
C LEU A 100 -8.76 -16.31 -12.86
N GLY A 101 -8.02 -17.27 -12.31
CA GLY A 101 -7.75 -18.55 -12.94
C GLY A 101 -8.99 -19.44 -13.16
N ARG A 102 -10.09 -19.17 -12.45
CA ARG A 102 -11.39 -19.83 -12.66
C ARG A 102 -12.46 -18.90 -13.24
N ALA A 103 -12.10 -17.68 -13.61
CA ALA A 103 -13.01 -16.63 -14.05
C ALA A 103 -14.27 -16.53 -13.14
N ASN A 104 -14.08 -16.60 -11.82
CA ASN A 104 -15.16 -16.55 -10.84
C ASN A 104 -15.27 -15.16 -10.24
N TYR A 105 -16.27 -14.39 -10.68
CA TYR A 105 -16.44 -13.00 -10.28
C TYR A 105 -16.62 -12.80 -8.77
N ALA A 106 -17.38 -13.66 -8.11
CA ALA A 106 -17.59 -13.57 -6.65
C ALA A 106 -16.27 -13.75 -5.87
N LEU A 107 -15.42 -14.67 -6.32
CA LEU A 107 -14.10 -14.90 -5.72
C LEU A 107 -13.10 -13.81 -6.09
N ILE A 108 -13.20 -13.22 -7.30
CA ILE A 108 -12.45 -12.01 -7.66
C ILE A 108 -12.78 -10.89 -6.66
N LEU A 109 -14.05 -10.58 -6.46
CA LEU A 109 -14.47 -9.53 -5.52
C LEU A 109 -14.03 -9.82 -4.10
N LEU A 110 -14.22 -11.04 -3.62
CA LEU A 110 -13.89 -11.44 -2.25
C LEU A 110 -12.38 -11.29 -1.98
N PHE A 111 -11.55 -11.94 -2.79
CA PHE A 111 -10.11 -11.99 -2.51
C PHE A 111 -9.42 -10.68 -2.83
N TYR A 112 -9.81 -10.00 -3.90
CA TYR A 112 -9.29 -8.68 -4.25
C TYR A 112 -9.72 -7.64 -3.22
N GLY A 113 -10.97 -7.65 -2.78
CA GLY A 113 -11.48 -6.77 -1.75
C GLY A 113 -10.77 -6.95 -0.41
N ILE A 114 -10.60 -8.20 0.08
CA ILE A 114 -9.86 -8.45 1.34
C ILE A 114 -8.39 -8.05 1.20
N ARG A 115 -7.76 -8.28 0.04
CA ARG A 115 -6.39 -7.84 -0.21
C ARG A 115 -6.24 -6.32 -0.12
N GLY A 116 -7.30 -5.56 -0.44
CA GLY A 116 -7.33 -4.11 -0.24
C GLY A 116 -7.03 -3.68 1.19
N LEU A 117 -7.32 -4.50 2.21
CA LEU A 117 -6.93 -4.23 3.60
C LEU A 117 -5.43 -4.35 3.84
N ALA A 118 -4.73 -5.09 3.01
CA ALA A 118 -3.36 -5.53 3.27
C ALA A 118 -2.30 -4.45 3.03
N TYR A 119 -2.35 -3.78 1.86
CA TYR A 119 -1.30 -2.85 1.49
C TYR A 119 -1.21 -1.64 2.43
N PRO A 120 -2.32 -1.06 2.94
CA PRO A 120 -2.19 0.05 3.88
C PRO A 120 -1.61 -0.38 5.23
N LEU A 121 -1.93 -1.59 5.71
CA LEU A 121 -1.29 -2.14 6.91
C LEU A 121 0.22 -2.24 6.72
N PHE A 122 0.68 -2.67 5.56
CA PHE A 122 2.10 -2.73 5.25
C PHE A 122 2.71 -1.32 5.14
N LEU A 123 2.13 -0.47 4.31
CA LEU A 123 2.67 0.82 3.91
C LEU A 123 2.71 1.84 5.07
N TYR A 124 1.55 2.06 5.73
CA TYR A 124 1.45 3.09 6.76
C TYR A 124 2.16 2.71 8.05
N SER A 125 2.37 1.41 8.31
CA SER A 125 3.21 0.99 9.43
C SER A 125 4.67 1.45 9.27
N PHE A 126 5.18 1.54 8.04
CA PHE A 126 6.51 2.09 7.82
C PHE A 126 6.55 3.61 8.06
N ILE A 127 5.46 4.34 7.77
CA ILE A 127 5.35 5.77 8.15
C ILE A 127 5.46 5.92 9.68
N VAL A 128 4.76 5.07 10.44
CA VAL A 128 4.87 5.06 11.92
C VAL A 128 6.31 4.76 12.35
N ALA A 129 6.98 3.80 11.71
CA ALA A 129 8.39 3.53 11.98
C ALA A 129 9.29 4.74 11.67
N ILE A 130 9.05 5.48 10.58
CA ILE A 130 9.79 6.71 10.26
C ILE A 130 9.61 7.75 11.38
N ILE A 131 8.36 8.03 11.78
CA ILE A 131 8.04 9.06 12.78
C ILE A 131 8.74 8.77 14.12
N HIS A 132 8.84 7.50 14.52
CA HIS A 132 9.46 7.10 15.78
C HIS A 132 11.00 6.99 15.73
N ASN A 133 11.60 6.85 14.55
CA ASN A 133 13.04 6.64 14.40
C ASN A 133 13.79 7.82 13.76
N VAL A 134 13.07 8.90 13.41
CA VAL A 134 13.62 10.10 12.79
C VAL A 134 13.34 11.30 13.70
N ARG A 135 14.29 12.25 13.75
CA ARG A 135 14.10 13.50 14.50
C ARG A 135 12.97 14.33 13.89
N SER A 136 12.26 15.07 14.74
CA SER A 136 11.11 15.89 14.31
C SER A 136 11.44 16.94 13.25
N ASP A 137 12.66 17.51 13.28
CA ASP A 137 13.17 18.48 12.29
C ASP A 137 13.39 17.87 10.90
N SER A 138 13.60 16.56 10.82
CA SER A 138 13.87 15.82 9.58
C SER A 138 12.69 14.94 9.11
N SER A 139 11.61 14.87 9.89
CA SER A 139 10.47 14.00 9.59
C SER A 139 9.80 14.34 8.26
N SER A 140 9.67 15.63 7.95
CA SER A 140 9.05 16.06 6.68
C SER A 140 9.85 15.58 5.46
N SER A 141 11.18 15.65 5.52
CA SER A 141 12.05 15.18 4.44
C SER A 141 12.02 13.66 4.32
N ALA A 142 12.05 12.94 5.44
CA ALA A 142 11.92 11.47 5.46
C ALA A 142 10.58 11.00 4.86
N LEU A 143 9.47 11.68 5.20
CA LEU A 143 8.17 11.41 4.59
C LEU A 143 8.12 11.77 3.09
N GLY A 144 8.81 12.83 2.69
CA GLY A 144 8.98 13.18 1.28
C GLY A 144 9.66 12.06 0.48
N TRP A 145 10.74 11.49 1.01
CA TRP A 145 11.41 10.32 0.42
C TRP A 145 10.51 9.09 0.39
N PHE A 146 9.72 8.86 1.45
CA PHE A 146 8.75 7.77 1.47
C PHE A 146 7.76 7.87 0.29
N TRP A 147 7.16 9.05 0.08
CA TRP A 147 6.23 9.26 -1.02
C TRP A 147 6.91 9.22 -2.39
N ALA A 148 8.16 9.64 -2.49
CA ALA A 148 8.94 9.54 -3.72
C ALA A 148 9.17 8.08 -4.13
N VAL A 149 9.68 7.23 -3.22
CA VAL A 149 9.90 5.81 -3.52
C VAL A 149 8.61 5.04 -3.74
N TYR A 150 7.55 5.38 -3.00
CA TYR A 150 6.21 4.86 -3.24
C TYR A 150 5.73 5.15 -4.67
N SER A 151 5.81 6.43 -5.08
CA SER A 151 5.33 6.86 -6.40
C SER A 151 6.16 6.29 -7.55
N VAL A 152 7.47 6.20 -7.39
CA VAL A 152 8.36 5.55 -8.36
C VAL A 152 8.04 4.06 -8.45
N GLY A 153 7.83 3.38 -7.32
CA GLY A 153 7.45 1.98 -7.29
C GLY A 153 6.15 1.72 -8.03
N ILE A 154 5.05 2.31 -7.54
CA ILE A 154 3.71 2.03 -8.05
C ILE A 154 3.45 2.64 -9.44
N GLY A 155 3.90 3.88 -9.68
CA GLY A 155 3.56 4.63 -10.88
C GLY A 155 4.56 4.42 -12.03
N VAL A 156 5.87 4.32 -11.75
CA VAL A 156 6.88 4.15 -12.79
C VAL A 156 7.15 2.67 -13.05
N PHE A 157 7.75 1.98 -12.09
CA PHE A 157 8.11 0.56 -12.29
C PHE A 157 6.89 -0.34 -12.36
N GLY A 158 5.85 -0.05 -11.55
CA GLY A 158 4.59 -0.79 -11.55
C GLY A 158 3.86 -0.74 -12.88
N SER A 159 3.99 0.34 -13.65
CA SER A 159 3.40 0.44 -14.99
C SER A 159 4.36 -0.01 -16.10
N TYR A 160 5.66 0.27 -15.95
CA TYR A 160 6.63 0.04 -17.01
C TYR A 160 7.03 -1.44 -17.14
N ILE A 161 7.24 -2.14 -16.03
CA ILE A 161 7.64 -3.56 -16.07
C ILE A 161 6.56 -4.45 -16.73
N PRO A 162 5.26 -4.32 -16.45
CA PRO A 162 4.23 -5.07 -17.15
C PRO A 162 4.26 -4.92 -18.67
N SER A 163 4.58 -3.73 -19.18
CA SER A 163 4.66 -3.51 -20.64
C SER A 163 5.70 -4.40 -21.34
N PHE A 164 6.76 -4.81 -20.62
CA PHE A 164 7.75 -5.75 -21.11
C PHE A 164 7.42 -7.20 -20.78
N THR A 165 6.79 -7.47 -19.65
CA THR A 165 6.58 -8.85 -19.21
C THR A 165 5.34 -9.49 -19.83
N ILE A 166 4.27 -8.74 -20.04
CA ILE A 166 3.03 -9.25 -20.64
C ILE A 166 3.27 -9.90 -22.01
N PRO A 167 4.04 -9.30 -22.96
CA PRO A 167 4.31 -9.93 -24.24
C PRO A 167 5.07 -11.27 -24.17
N HIS A 168 5.76 -11.54 -23.05
CA HIS A 168 6.59 -12.73 -22.90
C HIS A 168 5.98 -13.82 -22.02
N ILE A 169 5.27 -13.42 -20.94
CA ILE A 169 4.74 -14.34 -19.94
C ILE A 169 3.23 -14.18 -19.71
N GLY A 170 2.56 -13.30 -20.48
CA GLY A 170 1.15 -12.99 -20.37
C GLY A 170 0.77 -12.23 -19.08
N GLU A 171 -0.49 -11.84 -18.97
CA GLU A 171 -1.03 -11.10 -17.82
C GLU A 171 -0.95 -11.93 -16.53
N MET A 172 -1.37 -13.19 -16.59
CA MET A 172 -1.32 -14.08 -15.41
C MET A 172 0.12 -14.30 -14.95
N GLY A 173 1.08 -14.51 -15.86
CA GLY A 173 2.50 -14.62 -15.52
C GLY A 173 3.05 -13.35 -14.89
N THR A 174 2.64 -12.19 -15.40
CA THR A 174 3.01 -10.87 -14.85
C THR A 174 2.45 -10.66 -13.43
N LEU A 175 1.23 -11.14 -13.15
CA LEU A 175 0.67 -11.10 -11.79
C LEU A 175 1.42 -12.05 -10.82
N TRP A 176 1.90 -13.21 -11.27
CA TRP A 176 2.79 -14.05 -10.46
C TRP A 176 4.15 -13.38 -10.21
N LEU A 177 4.68 -12.64 -11.19
CA LEU A 177 5.87 -11.83 -10.98
C LEU A 177 5.63 -10.70 -9.97
N ALA A 178 4.44 -10.08 -9.97
CA ALA A 178 4.04 -9.11 -8.94
C ALA A 178 4.16 -9.70 -7.52
N LEU A 179 3.72 -10.95 -7.33
CA LEU A 179 3.89 -11.67 -6.08
C LEU A 179 5.37 -11.78 -5.68
N ALA A 180 6.26 -12.10 -6.62
CA ALA A 180 7.69 -12.20 -6.34
C ALA A 180 8.28 -10.86 -5.86
N PHE A 181 7.89 -9.75 -6.48
CA PHE A 181 8.27 -8.40 -6.03
C PHE A 181 7.75 -8.10 -4.62
N CYS A 182 6.48 -8.37 -4.36
CA CYS A 182 5.88 -8.12 -3.05
C CYS A 182 6.49 -9.00 -1.96
N VAL A 183 6.79 -10.28 -2.25
CA VAL A 183 7.49 -11.18 -1.32
C VAL A 183 8.89 -10.65 -1.04
N THR A 184 9.64 -10.25 -2.05
CA THR A 184 10.99 -9.70 -1.89
C THR A 184 10.96 -8.41 -1.07
N GLY A 185 10.08 -7.46 -1.41
CA GLY A 185 9.92 -6.22 -0.66
C GLY A 185 9.49 -6.46 0.78
N GLY A 186 8.55 -7.37 1.02
CA GLY A 186 8.10 -7.75 2.36
C GLY A 186 9.21 -8.34 3.22
N LEU A 187 10.02 -9.24 2.67
CA LEU A 187 11.17 -9.84 3.38
C LEU A 187 12.24 -8.81 3.72
N ILE A 188 12.57 -7.90 2.78
CA ILE A 188 13.51 -6.80 3.03
C ILE A 188 12.98 -5.90 4.15
N ALA A 189 11.68 -5.55 4.14
CA ALA A 189 11.08 -4.72 5.17
C ALA A 189 11.16 -5.35 6.56
N LEU A 190 10.85 -6.63 6.67
CA LEU A 190 10.90 -7.36 7.94
C LEU A 190 12.33 -7.49 8.50
N ALA A 191 13.32 -7.61 7.61
CA ALA A 191 14.72 -7.61 7.99
C ALA A 191 15.19 -6.20 8.43
N ALA A 192 14.82 -5.17 7.66
CA ALA A 192 15.20 -3.78 7.92
C ALA A 192 14.65 -3.25 9.26
N LEU A 193 13.41 -3.59 9.59
CA LEU A 193 12.76 -3.12 10.83
C LEU A 193 13.04 -3.99 12.05
N ARG A 194 14.01 -4.90 11.99
CA ARG A 194 14.33 -5.78 13.12
C ARG A 194 14.79 -5.02 14.38
N ASN A 195 15.51 -3.93 14.18
CA ASN A 195 16.16 -3.15 15.24
C ASN A 195 15.55 -1.75 15.42
N THR A 196 14.36 -1.48 14.86
CA THR A 196 13.70 -0.19 15.03
C THR A 196 13.05 -0.07 16.41
N GLU A 197 13.07 1.14 16.96
CA GLU A 197 12.42 1.40 18.24
C GLU A 197 10.91 1.21 18.16
N THR A 198 10.36 0.61 19.21
CA THR A 198 8.91 0.37 19.34
C THR A 198 8.22 1.59 19.93
N PRO A 199 7.09 2.03 19.38
CA PRO A 199 6.32 3.11 19.96
C PRO A 199 5.92 2.78 21.41
N ARG A 200 6.33 3.61 22.39
CA ARG A 200 6.00 3.42 23.82
C ARG A 200 4.71 4.12 24.22
N HIS A 201 4.28 5.12 23.44
CA HIS A 201 3.20 6.01 23.82
C HIS A 201 1.85 5.31 23.97
N MET A 202 1.52 4.40 23.08
CA MET A 202 0.23 3.70 23.09
C MET A 202 0.20 2.41 23.94
N GLN A 203 1.37 1.96 24.45
CA GLN A 203 1.40 0.71 25.23
C GLN A 203 0.67 0.82 26.58
N ASN A 204 0.60 2.02 27.14
CA ASN A 204 -0.02 2.28 28.46
C ASN A 204 -1.52 2.69 28.34
N LEU A 205 -2.04 2.85 27.13
CA LEU A 205 -3.45 3.22 26.94
C LEU A 205 -4.36 2.00 26.99
N THR A 206 -5.54 2.17 27.56
CA THR A 206 -6.59 1.15 27.51
C THR A 206 -7.11 0.98 26.09
N THR A 207 -7.72 -0.17 25.77
CA THR A 207 -8.31 -0.44 24.45
C THR A 207 -9.31 0.63 24.04
N ARG A 208 -10.11 1.14 24.99
CA ARG A 208 -11.09 2.20 24.75
C ARG A 208 -10.44 3.53 24.36
N GLU A 209 -9.34 3.90 25.02
CA GLU A 209 -8.58 5.10 24.70
C GLU A 209 -7.94 5.01 23.31
N LYS A 210 -7.42 3.83 22.95
CA LYS A 210 -6.86 3.57 21.62
C LYS A 210 -7.89 3.75 20.51
N PHE A 211 -9.11 3.25 20.71
CA PHE A 211 -10.21 3.48 19.76
C PHE A 211 -10.72 4.92 19.75
N SER A 212 -10.64 5.64 20.88
CA SER A 212 -11.03 7.06 20.91
C SER A 212 -10.07 7.92 20.07
N GLU A 213 -8.80 7.56 19.95
CA GLU A 213 -7.84 8.24 19.09
C GLU A 213 -8.21 8.12 17.59
N LEU A 214 -8.81 7.00 17.16
CA LEU A 214 -9.36 6.88 15.80
C LEU A 214 -10.50 7.89 15.54
N GLY A 215 -11.40 8.06 16.51
CA GLY A 215 -12.47 9.06 16.43
C GLY A 215 -11.93 10.50 16.42
N ARG A 216 -10.87 10.75 17.19
CA ARG A 216 -10.20 12.05 17.25
C ARG A 216 -9.56 12.43 15.91
N ALA A 217 -9.00 11.46 15.19
CA ALA A 217 -8.45 11.69 13.86
C ALA A 217 -9.51 12.22 12.87
N VAL A 218 -10.74 11.70 12.92
CA VAL A 218 -11.86 12.20 12.12
C VAL A 218 -12.23 13.64 12.55
N THR A 219 -12.28 13.91 13.84
CA THR A 219 -12.61 15.25 14.36
C THR A 219 -11.55 16.28 13.90
N LEU A 220 -10.27 15.90 13.85
CA LEU A 220 -9.20 16.79 13.39
C LEU A 220 -9.37 17.24 11.93
N ILE A 221 -9.95 16.43 11.06
CA ILE A 221 -10.23 16.81 9.66
C ILE A 221 -11.20 18.00 9.61
N TYR A 222 -12.18 18.04 10.50
CA TYR A 222 -13.17 19.12 10.53
C TYR A 222 -12.71 20.34 11.35
N THR A 223 -11.85 20.15 12.33
CA THR A 223 -11.42 21.23 13.23
C THR A 223 -10.16 21.94 12.78
N ASN A 224 -9.31 21.29 11.96
CA ASN A 224 -8.06 21.87 11.47
C ASN A 224 -8.10 22.09 9.96
N ARG A 225 -8.17 23.36 9.54
CA ARG A 225 -8.27 23.78 8.13
C ARG A 225 -7.11 23.23 7.27
N SER A 226 -5.90 23.16 7.81
CA SER A 226 -4.73 22.66 7.05
C SER A 226 -4.86 21.15 6.80
N ILE A 227 -5.33 20.38 7.79
CA ILE A 227 -5.58 18.95 7.66
C ILE A 227 -6.72 18.71 6.67
N MET A 228 -7.81 19.48 6.76
CA MET A 228 -8.94 19.41 5.84
C MET A 228 -8.51 19.64 4.39
N LEU A 229 -7.78 20.72 4.12
CA LEU A 229 -7.29 21.05 2.77
C LEU A 229 -6.35 19.98 2.23
N SER A 230 -5.41 19.51 3.04
CA SER A 230 -4.50 18.41 2.66
C SER A 230 -5.26 17.12 2.34
N SER A 231 -6.31 16.81 3.11
CA SER A 231 -7.17 15.66 2.87
C SER A 231 -7.94 15.78 1.55
N ILE A 232 -8.50 16.95 1.25
CA ILE A 232 -9.20 17.23 -0.02
C ILE A 232 -8.24 17.05 -1.21
N VAL A 233 -7.05 17.67 -1.15
CA VAL A 233 -6.03 17.53 -2.20
C VAL A 233 -5.64 16.05 -2.38
N ARG A 234 -5.48 15.31 -1.29
CA ARG A 234 -5.15 13.88 -1.36
C ARG A 234 -6.26 13.06 -2.00
N ILE A 235 -7.52 13.33 -1.66
CA ILE A 235 -8.69 12.66 -2.26
C ILE A 235 -8.73 12.91 -3.77
N ILE A 236 -8.61 14.16 -4.21
CA ILE A 236 -8.63 14.53 -5.64
C ILE A 236 -7.50 13.83 -6.39
N ASN A 237 -6.27 13.84 -5.83
CA ASN A 237 -5.11 13.21 -6.45
C ASN A 237 -5.28 11.69 -6.56
N THR A 238 -5.80 11.05 -5.52
CA THR A 238 -6.05 9.60 -5.50
C THR A 238 -7.16 9.21 -6.47
N LEU A 239 -8.27 9.96 -6.52
CA LEU A 239 -9.36 9.73 -7.48
C LEU A 239 -8.88 9.86 -8.92
N SER A 240 -8.04 10.87 -9.22
CA SER A 240 -7.45 11.04 -10.55
C SER A 240 -6.57 9.85 -10.92
N LEU A 241 -5.63 9.45 -10.04
CA LEU A 241 -4.71 8.36 -10.30
C LEU A 241 -5.43 7.02 -10.54
N PHE A 242 -6.33 6.64 -9.64
CA PHE A 242 -7.07 5.37 -9.76
C PHE A 242 -8.12 5.42 -10.86
N GLY A 243 -8.79 6.55 -11.09
CA GLY A 243 -9.72 6.73 -12.19
C GLY A 243 -9.03 6.51 -13.54
N PHE A 244 -7.87 7.11 -13.75
CA PHE A 244 -7.06 6.87 -14.95
C PHE A 244 -6.61 5.40 -15.06
N ALA A 245 -6.08 4.81 -14.00
CA ALA A 245 -5.61 3.42 -14.00
C ALA A 245 -6.71 2.40 -14.34
N VAL A 246 -7.96 2.68 -13.96
CA VAL A 246 -9.10 1.79 -14.27
C VAL A 246 -9.66 2.01 -15.68
N VAL A 247 -9.81 3.28 -16.09
CA VAL A 247 -10.52 3.63 -17.31
C VAL A 247 -9.61 3.56 -18.55
N MET A 248 -8.36 4.05 -18.45
CA MET A 248 -7.45 4.12 -19.59
C MET A 248 -7.18 2.75 -20.24
N PRO A 249 -6.82 1.67 -19.50
CA PRO A 249 -6.59 0.37 -20.12
C PRO A 249 -7.83 -0.20 -20.86
N MET A 250 -9.03 0.21 -20.46
CA MET A 250 -10.26 -0.23 -21.11
C MET A 250 -10.61 0.56 -22.39
N MET A 251 -10.04 1.77 -22.56
CA MET A 251 -10.35 2.67 -23.68
C MET A 251 -9.39 2.52 -24.86
N PHE A 252 -8.16 2.07 -24.66
CA PHE A 252 -7.11 2.08 -25.69
C PHE A 252 -6.82 0.70 -26.32
N VAL A 253 -7.64 -0.30 -26.05
CA VAL A 253 -7.47 -1.69 -26.54
C VAL A 253 -8.63 -2.14 -27.41
N ASP A 254 -9.33 -1.21 -28.08
CA ASP A 254 -10.30 -1.53 -29.15
C ASP A 254 -9.65 -1.47 -30.52
#